data_01ea37efa76dde80f2aeb26067f477b8
#
_entry.id   01ea37efa76dde80f2aeb26067f477b8
#
_cell.length_a   1.000
_cell.length_b   1.000
_cell.length_c   1.000
_cell.angle_alpha   90.00
_cell.angle_beta   90.00
_cell.angle_gamma   90.00
#
_symmetry.space_group_name_H-M   'P 1'
#
loop_
_entity.id
_entity.type
_entity.pdbx_description
1 polymer ?
#
loop_
_entity_poly.entity_id
_entity_poly.type
_entity_poly.pdbx_seq_one_letter_code
_entity_poly.pdbx_strand_id
1 'polypeptide(L)'
;MLGLKKIDWYIIKKFISTFFIALMFMIVIVIIFDISEKVDNFVSKNAPLKEIIFDYYCNWVPYFMNMFSPLFVFITVIFFTSRMAANTEIIAILSCGVSYRRMMVPYFVSAFLIFLLSLSLNLWIIPRSNITRIKFENTYIDRSSTSNMNVHYQISPGTFVFVESFSSWNNTCNTFTLEEIRDN
;
A
#
# COMPACT_ATOMS: atom_id res chain seq x y z
N MET A 1 13.10 5.95 -34.97
CA MET A 1 13.54 4.81 -34.17
C MET A 1 13.99 5.31 -32.82
N LEU A 2 13.20 5.05 -31.75
CA LEU A 2 13.51 5.40 -30.36
C LEU A 2 14.38 4.31 -29.72
N GLY A 3 15.60 4.10 -30.26
CA GLY A 3 16.55 3.22 -29.61
C GLY A 3 17.00 3.85 -28.27
N LEU A 4 16.81 3.13 -27.16
CA LEU A 4 17.34 3.53 -25.86
C LEU A 4 18.86 3.61 -25.95
N LYS A 5 19.42 4.81 -25.71
CA LYS A 5 20.85 5.06 -25.71
C LYS A 5 21.44 4.77 -24.32
N LYS A 6 22.74 4.66 -24.19
CA LYS A 6 23.43 4.43 -22.91
C LYS A 6 23.04 5.45 -21.83
N ILE A 7 22.77 6.70 -22.22
CA ILE A 7 22.32 7.78 -21.32
C ILE A 7 20.93 7.49 -20.76
N ASP A 8 20.01 6.99 -21.60
CA ASP A 8 18.65 6.66 -21.15
C ASP A 8 18.68 5.57 -20.08
N TRP A 9 19.48 4.52 -20.29
CA TRP A 9 19.64 3.43 -19.34
C TRP A 9 20.26 3.89 -18.02
N TYR A 10 21.23 4.80 -18.08
CA TYR A 10 21.81 5.42 -16.90
C TYR A 10 20.76 6.16 -16.07
N ILE A 11 19.92 6.99 -16.72
CA ILE A 11 18.85 7.76 -16.09
C ILE A 11 17.82 6.80 -15.47
N ILE A 12 17.35 5.78 -16.22
CA ILE A 12 16.38 4.79 -15.74
C ILE A 12 16.90 4.07 -14.51
N LYS A 13 18.11 3.53 -14.56
CA LYS A 13 18.71 2.80 -13.43
C LYS A 13 18.82 3.67 -12.19
N LYS A 14 19.29 4.90 -12.34
CA LYS A 14 19.49 5.84 -11.25
C LYS A 14 18.13 6.29 -10.65
N PHE A 15 17.13 6.53 -11.50
CA PHE A 15 15.78 6.87 -11.09
C PHE A 15 15.11 5.74 -10.28
N ILE A 16 15.10 4.53 -10.82
CA ILE A 16 14.51 3.36 -10.16
C ILE A 16 15.23 3.06 -8.84
N SER A 17 16.57 3.13 -8.81
CA SER A 17 17.33 2.95 -7.58
C SER A 17 16.97 3.98 -6.51
N THR A 18 16.85 5.27 -6.89
CA THR A 18 16.46 6.34 -5.96
C THR A 18 15.04 6.11 -5.41
N PHE A 19 14.12 5.67 -6.27
CA PHE A 19 12.76 5.35 -5.88
C PHE A 19 12.71 4.21 -4.83
N PHE A 20 13.39 3.10 -5.08
CA PHE A 20 13.40 1.98 -4.13
C PHE A 20 14.11 2.32 -2.83
N ILE A 21 15.20 3.09 -2.88
CA ILE A 21 15.89 3.55 -1.66
C ILE A 21 14.95 4.42 -0.81
N ALA A 22 14.26 5.38 -1.43
CA ALA A 22 13.32 6.25 -0.71
C ALA A 22 12.16 5.46 -0.10
N LEU A 23 11.59 4.51 -0.85
CA LEU A 23 10.56 3.61 -0.34
C LEU A 23 11.04 2.75 0.83
N MET A 24 12.24 2.17 0.74
CA MET A 24 12.80 1.34 1.82
C MET A 24 12.98 2.14 3.11
N PHE A 25 13.50 3.36 3.05
CA PHE A 25 13.59 4.23 4.22
C PHE A 25 12.21 4.49 4.86
N MET A 26 11.22 4.78 4.05
CA MET A 26 9.86 4.99 4.52
C MET A 26 9.28 3.75 5.21
N ILE A 27 9.45 2.56 4.59
CA ILE A 27 8.94 1.31 5.13
C ILE A 27 9.55 1.01 6.50
N VAL A 28 10.85 1.20 6.66
CA VAL A 28 11.52 1.00 7.96
C VAL A 28 10.89 1.89 9.04
N ILE A 29 10.66 3.16 8.73
CA ILE A 29 10.02 4.09 9.66
C ILE A 29 8.60 3.62 10.00
N VAL A 30 7.80 3.26 9.00
CA VAL A 30 6.42 2.81 9.20
C VAL A 30 6.36 1.51 10.02
N ILE A 31 7.26 0.56 9.79
CA ILE A 31 7.35 -0.67 10.59
C ILE A 31 7.68 -0.36 12.05
N ILE A 32 8.59 0.56 12.33
CA ILE A 32 8.93 0.97 13.69
C ILE A 32 7.71 1.54 14.41
N PHE A 33 6.96 2.41 13.76
CA PHE A 33 5.73 2.98 14.32
C PHE A 33 4.66 1.89 14.54
N ASP A 34 4.43 1.01 13.57
CA ASP A 34 3.45 -0.07 13.68
C ASP A 34 3.80 -1.05 14.81
N ILE A 35 5.08 -1.39 14.99
CA ILE A 35 5.53 -2.19 16.12
C ILE A 35 5.23 -1.48 17.44
N SER A 36 5.56 -0.19 17.53
CA SER A 36 5.34 0.58 18.77
C SER A 36 3.87 0.66 19.16
N GLU A 37 2.96 0.70 18.17
CA GLU A 37 1.52 0.73 18.42
C GLU A 37 0.96 -0.64 18.82
N LYS A 38 1.52 -1.74 18.28
CA LYS A 38 0.95 -3.09 18.41
C LYS A 38 1.70 -4.01 19.37
N VAL A 39 2.80 -3.55 19.96
CA VAL A 39 3.63 -4.38 20.84
C VAL A 39 2.86 -4.96 21.99
N ASP A 40 1.96 -4.19 22.60
CA ASP A 40 1.14 -4.65 23.73
C ASP A 40 0.19 -5.79 23.32
N ASN A 41 -0.38 -5.72 22.13
CA ASN A 41 -1.21 -6.79 21.59
C ASN A 41 -0.41 -8.06 21.30
N PHE A 42 0.79 -7.92 20.73
CA PHE A 42 1.66 -9.06 20.42
C PHE A 42 2.14 -9.78 21.67
N VAL A 43 2.49 -9.02 22.73
CA VAL A 43 2.96 -9.57 24.01
C VAL A 43 1.80 -10.20 24.79
N SER A 44 0.66 -9.52 24.91
CA SER A 44 -0.49 -9.99 25.68
C SER A 44 -1.07 -11.29 25.12
N LYS A 45 -1.04 -11.48 23.80
CA LYS A 45 -1.53 -12.69 23.13
C LYS A 45 -0.44 -13.72 22.82
N ASN A 46 0.79 -13.52 23.32
CA ASN A 46 1.95 -14.40 23.07
C ASN A 46 2.14 -14.74 21.59
N ALA A 47 2.03 -13.76 20.70
CA ALA A 47 2.20 -13.95 19.26
C ALA A 47 3.65 -14.40 18.94
N PRO A 48 3.85 -15.51 18.22
CA PRO A 48 5.19 -15.99 17.90
C PRO A 48 5.88 -15.05 16.91
N LEU A 49 7.14 -14.69 17.17
CA LEU A 49 7.93 -13.76 16.34
C LEU A 49 7.96 -14.17 14.85
N LYS A 50 7.94 -15.48 14.58
CA LYS A 50 7.92 -15.99 13.21
C LYS A 50 6.66 -15.56 12.46
N GLU A 51 5.50 -15.69 13.09
CA GLU A 51 4.22 -15.29 12.49
C GLU A 51 4.13 -13.77 12.33
N ILE A 52 4.66 -13.00 13.29
CA ILE A 52 4.73 -11.53 13.18
C ILE A 52 5.53 -11.13 11.94
N ILE A 53 6.67 -11.75 11.68
CA ILE A 53 7.52 -11.38 10.55
C ILE A 53 6.92 -11.87 9.22
N PHE A 54 6.56 -13.15 9.12
CA PHE A 54 6.17 -13.77 7.85
C PHE A 54 4.68 -13.61 7.52
N ASP A 55 3.78 -13.75 8.49
CA ASP A 55 2.35 -13.70 8.23
C ASP A 55 1.80 -12.27 8.32
N TYR A 56 2.42 -11.41 9.15
CA TYR A 56 2.01 -10.03 9.27
C TYR A 56 2.87 -9.10 8.39
N TYR A 57 4.15 -8.87 8.69
CA TYR A 57 4.95 -7.86 7.99
C TYR A 57 5.24 -8.19 6.53
N CYS A 58 5.59 -9.43 6.18
CA CYS A 58 5.82 -9.79 4.78
C CYS A 58 4.57 -9.63 3.90
N ASN A 59 3.38 -9.74 4.48
CA ASN A 59 2.13 -9.56 3.76
C ASN A 59 1.60 -8.10 3.81
N TRP A 60 1.99 -7.35 4.83
CA TRP A 60 1.57 -5.97 5.01
C TRP A 60 2.42 -4.98 4.20
N VAL A 61 3.74 -5.19 4.15
CA VAL A 61 4.69 -4.32 3.44
C VAL A 61 4.35 -4.10 1.96
N PRO A 62 4.03 -5.13 1.14
CA PRO A 62 3.70 -4.92 -0.26
C PRO A 62 2.47 -4.02 -0.47
N TYR A 63 1.48 -4.11 0.41
CA TYR A 63 0.32 -3.23 0.37
C TYR A 63 0.71 -1.76 0.60
N PHE A 64 1.51 -1.49 1.63
CA PHE A 64 1.97 -0.13 1.93
C PHE A 64 2.90 0.43 0.86
N MET A 65 3.84 -0.37 0.35
CA MET A 65 4.69 0.02 -0.77
C MET A 65 3.86 0.48 -1.96
N ASN A 66 2.84 -0.28 -2.29
CA ASN A 66 1.99 0.03 -3.43
C ASN A 66 1.11 1.26 -3.20
N MET A 67 0.54 1.40 -2.01
CA MET A 67 -0.29 2.54 -1.62
C MET A 67 0.47 3.87 -1.70
N PHE A 68 1.72 3.90 -1.25
CA PHE A 68 2.55 5.09 -1.26
C PHE A 68 3.38 5.27 -2.55
N SER A 69 3.40 4.27 -3.44
CA SER A 69 4.16 4.31 -4.70
C SER A 69 3.96 5.59 -5.52
N PRO A 70 2.73 6.10 -5.76
CA PRO A 70 2.53 7.33 -6.56
C PRO A 70 3.18 8.56 -5.92
N LEU A 71 3.08 8.68 -4.59
CA LEU A 71 3.71 9.77 -3.85
C LEU A 71 5.23 9.71 -3.97
N PHE A 72 5.81 8.51 -3.82
CA PHE A 72 7.25 8.34 -3.91
C PHE A 72 7.79 8.49 -5.33
N VAL A 73 7.02 8.17 -6.37
CA VAL A 73 7.38 8.52 -7.76
C VAL A 73 7.51 10.03 -7.89
N PHE A 74 6.55 10.79 -7.39
CA PHE A 74 6.58 12.26 -7.43
C PHE A 74 7.80 12.84 -6.69
N ILE A 75 8.02 12.40 -5.45
CA ILE A 75 9.19 12.82 -4.66
C ILE A 75 10.50 12.46 -5.37
N THR A 76 10.57 11.26 -5.96
CA THR A 76 11.76 10.80 -6.68
C THR A 76 12.04 11.65 -7.90
N VAL A 77 11.03 12.04 -8.67
CA VAL A 77 11.19 12.94 -9.82
C VAL A 77 11.84 14.25 -9.39
N ILE A 78 11.32 14.88 -8.34
CA ILE A 78 11.83 16.16 -7.84
C ILE A 78 13.27 15.99 -7.33
N PHE A 79 13.48 15.05 -6.43
CA PHE A 79 14.78 14.83 -5.79
C PHE A 79 15.87 14.44 -6.81
N PHE A 80 15.55 13.51 -7.69
CA PHE A 80 16.46 13.04 -8.73
C PHE A 80 16.83 14.16 -9.71
N THR A 81 15.84 14.92 -10.18
CA THR A 81 16.06 16.03 -11.10
C THR A 81 16.88 17.14 -10.44
N SER A 82 16.58 17.51 -9.20
CA SER A 82 17.35 18.48 -8.44
C SER A 82 18.80 18.05 -8.26
N ARG A 83 19.04 16.79 -7.97
CA ARG A 83 20.40 16.23 -7.82
C ARG A 83 21.18 16.24 -9.16
N MET A 84 20.52 15.87 -10.26
CA MET A 84 21.14 15.96 -11.58
C MET A 84 21.45 17.41 -11.98
N ALA A 85 20.58 18.36 -11.62
CA ALA A 85 20.81 19.78 -11.87
C ALA A 85 22.00 20.31 -11.04
N ALA A 86 22.04 19.99 -9.75
CA ALA A 86 23.14 20.37 -8.86
C ALA A 86 24.50 19.83 -9.31
N ASN A 87 24.51 18.61 -9.86
CA ASN A 87 25.74 18.00 -10.42
C ASN A 87 26.06 18.46 -11.84
N THR A 88 25.35 19.46 -12.41
CA THR A 88 25.50 19.95 -13.78
C THR A 88 25.28 18.89 -14.87
N GLU A 89 24.78 17.70 -14.52
CA GLU A 89 24.55 16.58 -15.45
C GLU A 89 23.52 16.96 -16.54
N ILE A 90 22.47 17.71 -16.17
CA ILE A 90 21.44 18.20 -17.11
C ILE A 90 22.05 19.13 -18.13
N ILE A 91 22.86 20.08 -17.69
CA ILE A 91 23.53 21.05 -18.57
C ILE A 91 24.47 20.31 -19.53
N ALA A 92 25.26 19.35 -19.02
CA ALA A 92 26.16 18.55 -19.85
C ALA A 92 25.41 17.76 -20.95
N ILE A 93 24.27 17.13 -20.61
CA ILE A 93 23.43 16.38 -21.57
C ILE A 93 22.87 17.31 -22.65
N LEU A 94 22.35 18.48 -22.25
CA LEU A 94 21.79 19.47 -23.21
C LEU A 94 22.85 20.05 -24.09
N SER A 95 24.06 20.33 -23.57
CA SER A 95 25.21 20.84 -24.34
C SER A 95 25.69 19.85 -25.40
N CYS A 96 25.48 18.55 -25.22
CA CYS A 96 25.72 17.51 -26.21
C CYS A 96 24.67 17.47 -27.33
N GLY A 97 23.75 18.45 -27.41
CA GLY A 97 22.71 18.54 -28.45
C GLY A 97 21.50 17.65 -28.24
N VAL A 98 21.33 17.06 -27.01
CA VAL A 98 20.15 16.29 -26.67
C VAL A 98 19.01 17.26 -26.33
N SER A 99 17.87 17.17 -27.06
CA SER A 99 16.71 18.02 -26.78
C SER A 99 16.08 17.67 -25.42
N TYR A 100 15.50 18.67 -24.76
CA TYR A 100 14.79 18.49 -23.48
C TYR A 100 13.71 17.39 -23.53
N ARG A 101 12.92 17.37 -24.61
CA ARG A 101 11.89 16.34 -24.83
C ARG A 101 12.49 14.93 -24.85
N ARG A 102 13.66 14.78 -25.46
CA ARG A 102 14.36 13.49 -25.53
C ARG A 102 14.88 13.06 -24.16
N MET A 103 15.32 14.01 -23.33
CA MET A 103 15.76 13.75 -21.96
C MET A 103 14.60 13.33 -21.05
N MET A 104 13.35 13.72 -21.34
CA MET A 104 12.16 13.30 -20.57
C MET A 104 11.76 11.84 -20.84
N VAL A 105 12.14 11.25 -21.96
CA VAL A 105 11.76 9.87 -22.32
C VAL A 105 12.13 8.85 -21.24
N PRO A 106 13.37 8.79 -20.72
CA PRO A 106 13.72 7.84 -19.66
C PRO A 106 12.92 8.02 -18.36
N TYR A 107 12.46 9.22 -18.03
CA TYR A 107 11.58 9.46 -16.89
C TYR A 107 10.22 8.78 -17.06
N PHE A 108 9.61 8.96 -18.26
CA PHE A 108 8.34 8.29 -18.58
C PHE A 108 8.47 6.78 -18.63
N VAL A 109 9.57 6.25 -19.17
CA VAL A 109 9.84 4.82 -19.18
C VAL A 109 9.99 4.27 -17.75
N SER A 110 10.71 4.98 -16.88
CA SER A 110 10.87 4.59 -15.49
C SER A 110 9.55 4.60 -14.73
N ALA A 111 8.76 5.66 -14.89
CA ALA A 111 7.43 5.76 -14.28
C ALA A 111 6.48 4.66 -14.79
N PHE A 112 6.53 4.34 -16.08
CA PHE A 112 5.74 3.27 -16.66
C PHE A 112 6.14 1.88 -16.14
N LEU A 113 7.44 1.62 -15.95
CA LEU A 113 7.91 0.39 -15.35
C LEU A 113 7.42 0.24 -13.90
N ILE A 114 7.47 1.32 -13.11
CA ILE A 114 6.94 1.32 -11.73
C ILE A 114 5.43 1.11 -11.75
N PHE A 115 4.70 1.73 -12.69
CA PHE A 115 3.27 1.53 -12.85
C PHE A 115 2.92 0.06 -13.15
N LEU A 116 3.64 -0.60 -14.08
CA LEU A 116 3.43 -2.02 -14.37
C LEU A 116 3.70 -2.92 -13.15
N LEU A 117 4.75 -2.60 -12.39
CA LEU A 117 5.06 -3.31 -11.15
C LEU A 117 3.94 -3.12 -10.11
N SER A 118 3.48 -1.89 -9.90
CA SER A 118 2.37 -1.55 -9.01
C SER A 118 1.08 -2.27 -9.43
N LEU A 119 0.78 -2.32 -10.72
CA LEU A 119 -0.37 -3.04 -11.26
C LEU A 119 -0.29 -4.54 -10.97
N SER A 120 0.88 -5.15 -11.18
CA SER A 120 1.11 -6.58 -10.90
C SER A 120 0.95 -6.89 -9.40
N LEU A 121 1.46 -6.03 -8.54
CA LEU A 121 1.28 -6.14 -7.08
C LEU A 121 -0.19 -6.08 -6.69
N ASN A 122 -0.94 -5.14 -7.26
CA ASN A 122 -2.37 -4.96 -6.97
C ASN A 122 -3.23 -6.14 -7.41
N LEU A 123 -2.94 -6.71 -8.57
CA LEU A 123 -3.78 -7.77 -9.13
C LEU A 123 -3.51 -9.15 -8.49
N TRP A 124 -2.27 -9.45 -8.15
CA TRP A 124 -1.87 -10.82 -7.79
C TRP A 124 -1.36 -10.96 -6.35
N ILE A 125 -0.49 -10.09 -5.91
CA ILE A 125 0.20 -10.24 -4.62
C ILE A 125 -0.65 -9.71 -3.48
N ILE A 126 -1.13 -8.49 -3.58
CA ILE A 126 -1.87 -7.80 -2.50
C ILE A 126 -3.14 -8.56 -2.08
N PRO A 127 -4.00 -9.09 -3.00
CA PRO A 127 -5.20 -9.80 -2.57
C PRO A 127 -4.88 -11.06 -1.76
N ARG A 128 -3.87 -11.82 -2.16
CA ARG A 128 -3.43 -13.02 -1.43
C ARG A 128 -2.80 -12.69 -0.08
N SER A 129 -1.90 -11.74 -0.06
CA SER A 129 -1.23 -11.25 1.14
C SER A 129 -2.22 -10.69 2.16
N ASN A 130 -3.25 -10.00 1.71
CA ASN A 130 -4.26 -9.40 2.58
C ASN A 130 -5.09 -10.45 3.34
N ILE A 131 -5.38 -11.60 2.72
CA ILE A 131 -6.09 -12.70 3.38
C ILE A 131 -5.28 -13.22 4.58
N THR A 132 -3.98 -13.47 4.41
CA THR A 132 -3.09 -13.95 5.47
C THR A 132 -2.95 -12.91 6.57
N ARG A 133 -2.76 -11.64 6.21
CA ARG A 133 -2.68 -10.54 7.15
C ARG A 133 -3.94 -10.41 8.01
N ILE A 134 -5.12 -10.42 7.41
CA ILE A 134 -6.40 -10.29 8.14
C ILE A 134 -6.60 -11.45 9.11
N LYS A 135 -6.22 -12.68 8.73
CA LYS A 135 -6.27 -13.83 9.64
C LYS A 135 -5.39 -13.62 10.87
N PHE A 136 -4.16 -13.14 10.67
CA PHE A 136 -3.25 -12.82 11.76
C PHE A 136 -3.81 -11.69 12.65
N GLU A 137 -4.29 -10.60 12.05
CA GLU A 137 -4.88 -9.47 12.78
C GLU A 137 -6.09 -9.90 13.63
N ASN A 138 -6.95 -10.74 13.10
CA ASN A 138 -8.12 -11.25 13.84
C ASN A 138 -7.72 -12.16 15.01
N THR A 139 -6.55 -12.80 14.94
CA THR A 139 -6.08 -13.72 16.00
C THR A 139 -5.32 -12.96 17.09
N TYR A 140 -4.42 -12.05 16.70
CA TYR A 140 -3.46 -11.44 17.61
C TYR A 140 -3.67 -9.95 17.89
N ILE A 141 -4.44 -9.25 17.05
CA ILE A 141 -4.72 -7.84 17.25
C ILE A 141 -6.19 -7.69 17.62
N ASP A 142 -6.46 -7.15 18.81
CA ASP A 142 -7.82 -6.84 19.20
C ASP A 142 -8.35 -5.69 18.35
N ARG A 143 -9.11 -6.03 17.32
CA ARG A 143 -10.02 -5.08 16.69
C ARG A 143 -11.24 -4.91 17.62
N SER A 144 -11.02 -4.29 18.77
CA SER A 144 -12.08 -3.98 19.74
C SER A 144 -13.15 -2.99 19.19
N SER A 145 -13.08 -2.70 17.92
CA SER A 145 -14.00 -1.77 17.23
C SER A 145 -14.42 -2.21 15.84
N THR A 146 -14.35 -3.50 15.50
CA THR A 146 -15.20 -3.98 14.43
C THR A 146 -16.55 -4.35 15.04
N SER A 147 -17.18 -3.41 15.73
CA SER A 147 -18.63 -3.41 15.78
C SER A 147 -19.07 -3.29 14.33
N ASN A 148 -19.66 -4.34 13.78
CA ASN A 148 -20.34 -4.24 12.51
C ASN A 148 -21.43 -3.18 12.71
N MET A 149 -21.13 -1.93 12.32
CA MET A 149 -22.07 -0.82 12.40
C MET A 149 -23.00 -0.87 11.21
N ASN A 150 -24.28 -0.70 11.47
CA ASN A 150 -25.31 -0.57 10.44
C ASN A 150 -25.37 -1.78 9.48
N VAL A 151 -25.49 -2.98 10.04
CA VAL A 151 -25.65 -4.20 9.23
C VAL A 151 -27.13 -4.37 8.87
N HIS A 152 -27.44 -4.31 7.58
CA HIS A 152 -28.73 -4.70 7.03
C HIS A 152 -28.61 -6.10 6.43
N TYR A 153 -29.39 -7.04 6.92
CA TYR A 153 -29.39 -8.41 6.45
C TYR A 153 -30.82 -8.87 6.14
N GLN A 154 -31.05 -9.43 4.97
CA GLN A 154 -32.33 -10.06 4.64
C GLN A 154 -32.32 -11.51 5.08
N ILE A 155 -33.19 -11.88 6.03
CA ILE A 155 -33.32 -13.24 6.56
C ILE A 155 -34.24 -14.09 5.68
N SER A 156 -35.37 -13.49 5.22
CA SER A 156 -36.28 -14.15 4.33
C SER A 156 -36.89 -13.12 3.34
N PRO A 157 -37.49 -13.56 2.23
CA PRO A 157 -38.14 -12.63 1.32
C PRO A 157 -39.11 -11.70 2.06
N GLY A 158 -38.87 -10.38 2.01
CA GLY A 158 -39.65 -9.35 2.67
C GLY A 158 -39.31 -9.06 4.14
N THR A 159 -38.40 -9.82 4.77
CA THR A 159 -38.00 -9.60 6.18
C THR A 159 -36.55 -9.17 6.28
N PHE A 160 -36.33 -7.96 6.81
CA PHE A 160 -35.02 -7.36 6.97
C PHE A 160 -34.70 -7.19 8.46
N VAL A 161 -33.42 -7.47 8.81
CA VAL A 161 -32.88 -7.19 10.14
C VAL A 161 -31.89 -6.07 10.02
N PHE A 162 -32.07 -5.05 10.84
CA PHE A 162 -31.12 -3.97 11.03
C PHE A 162 -30.50 -4.07 12.41
N VAL A 163 -29.16 -4.07 12.47
CA VAL A 163 -28.38 -4.03 13.69
C VAL A 163 -27.46 -2.82 13.63
N GLU A 164 -27.67 -1.85 14.53
CA GLU A 164 -26.87 -0.63 14.56
C GLU A 164 -25.41 -0.92 14.95
N SER A 165 -25.21 -1.74 15.98
CA SER A 165 -23.88 -2.21 16.35
C SER A 165 -23.95 -3.57 17.06
N PHE A 166 -23.03 -4.47 16.68
CA PHE A 166 -22.85 -5.77 17.33
C PHE A 166 -21.45 -5.84 17.96
N SER A 167 -21.39 -6.03 19.26
CA SER A 167 -20.16 -6.27 20.00
C SER A 167 -19.90 -7.76 20.12
N SER A 168 -18.92 -8.26 19.39
CA SER A 168 -18.51 -9.68 19.47
C SER A 168 -17.87 -10.06 20.80
N TRP A 169 -17.43 -9.08 21.60
CA TRP A 169 -16.82 -9.31 22.91
C TRP A 169 -17.85 -9.77 23.94
N ASN A 170 -19.00 -9.10 23.99
CA ASN A 170 -20.06 -9.38 24.98
C ASN A 170 -21.26 -10.06 24.35
N ASN A 171 -21.24 -10.41 23.08
CA ASN A 171 -22.40 -10.90 22.30
C ASN A 171 -23.65 -10.03 22.49
N THR A 172 -23.47 -8.70 22.55
CA THR A 172 -24.56 -7.74 22.74
C THR A 172 -24.81 -6.98 21.45
N CYS A 173 -26.09 -6.86 21.09
CA CYS A 173 -26.54 -5.97 20.03
C CYS A 173 -27.08 -4.67 20.64
N ASN A 174 -26.65 -3.52 20.11
CA ASN A 174 -27.34 -2.26 20.34
C ASN A 174 -28.29 -2.01 19.19
N THR A 175 -29.51 -1.67 19.48
CA THR A 175 -30.56 -1.37 18.51
C THR A 175 -30.77 -2.50 17.50
N PHE A 176 -31.68 -3.40 17.82
CA PHE A 176 -32.13 -4.46 16.91
C PHE A 176 -33.50 -4.08 16.38
N THR A 177 -33.64 -3.94 15.06
CA THR A 177 -34.92 -3.65 14.38
C THR A 177 -35.19 -4.76 13.38
N LEU A 178 -36.42 -5.30 13.42
CA LEU A 178 -36.93 -6.27 12.45
C LEU A 178 -38.03 -5.58 11.63
N GLU A 179 -37.79 -5.45 10.35
CA GLU A 179 -38.73 -4.83 9.40
C GLU A 179 -39.32 -5.90 8.48
N GLU A 180 -40.65 -5.97 8.46
CA GLU A 180 -41.40 -6.83 7.54
C GLU A 180 -42.11 -5.98 6.50
N ILE A 181 -41.66 -6.05 5.24
CA ILE A 181 -42.32 -5.36 4.11
C ILE A 181 -43.39 -6.29 3.58
N ARG A 182 -44.66 -5.91 3.79
CA ARG A 182 -45.82 -6.57 3.16
C ARG A 182 -46.22 -5.79 1.92
N ASP A 183 -46.14 -6.43 0.77
CA ASP A 183 -46.76 -5.90 -0.44
C ASP A 183 -48.28 -5.90 -0.24
N ASN A 184 -48.87 -4.73 -0.38
CA ASN A 184 -50.33 -4.51 -0.35
C ASN A 184 -50.91 -4.71 -1.74
#